data_20b92ff904fa3620ba64c310f193f71d
#
_entry.id   20b92ff904fa3620ba64c310f193f71d
#
_cell.length_a   1.000
_cell.length_b   1.000
_cell.length_c   1.000
_cell.angle_alpha   90.00
_cell.angle_beta   90.00
_cell.angle_gamma   90.00
#
_symmetry.space_group_name_H-M   'P 1'
#
loop_
_entity.id
_entity.type
_entity.pdbx_description
1 polymer ?
#
loop_
_entity_poly.entity_id
_entity_poly.type
_entity_poly.pdbx_seq_one_letter_code
_entity_poly.pdbx_strand_id
1 'polypeptide(L)'
;MTSNIEVPSELLQAASLRFKSRISGFLWRAFPHGACLAGEIYRDLSHRFLEGDLIQTSAIMQLTREHEYLLAHTFTGSCYVLIQPAGNVEQNFGHLYTHEVPQGLEE
;
A
#
# COMPACT_ATOMS: atom_id res chain seq x y z
N MET A 1 30.97 4.61 6.73
CA MET A 1 29.95 4.32 7.64
C MET A 1 28.68 3.87 6.96
N THR A 2 28.07 2.97 7.56
CA THR A 2 26.88 2.38 6.97
C THR A 2 25.66 3.15 7.39
N SER A 3 24.86 3.47 6.44
CA SER A 3 23.59 4.09 6.73
C SER A 3 22.59 3.00 6.92
N ASN A 4 22.07 2.89 8.12
CA ASN A 4 21.04 1.90 8.41
C ASN A 4 19.69 2.50 8.20
N ILE A 5 18.95 1.91 7.29
CA ILE A 5 17.56 2.29 7.09
C ILE A 5 16.74 1.48 8.07
N GLU A 6 16.18 2.15 9.06
CA GLU A 6 15.36 1.47 10.02
C GLU A 6 13.98 1.25 9.45
N VAL A 7 13.57 0.01 9.41
CA VAL A 7 12.22 -0.31 8.95
C VAL A 7 11.29 -0.22 10.15
N PRO A 8 10.21 0.55 10.04
CA PRO A 8 9.26 0.66 11.15
C PRO A 8 8.76 -0.71 11.59
N SER A 9 8.63 -0.89 12.90
CA SER A 9 8.26 -2.21 13.42
C SER A 9 6.89 -2.65 12.95
N GLU A 10 5.94 -1.72 12.84
CA GLU A 10 4.63 -2.09 12.36
C GLU A 10 4.70 -2.60 10.93
N LEU A 11 5.58 -2.02 10.13
CA LEU A 11 5.74 -2.47 8.75
C LEU A 11 6.32 -3.88 8.72
N LEU A 12 7.26 -4.17 9.61
CA LEU A 12 7.81 -5.52 9.70
C LEU A 12 6.73 -6.51 10.07
N GLN A 13 5.83 -6.14 10.98
CA GLN A 13 4.74 -7.02 11.35
C GLN A 13 3.86 -7.30 10.15
N ALA A 14 3.50 -6.25 9.40
CA ALA A 14 2.66 -6.42 8.23
C ALA A 14 3.34 -7.28 7.18
N ALA A 15 4.64 -7.10 7.01
CA ALA A 15 5.38 -7.85 5.98
C ALA A 15 5.48 -9.32 6.30
N SER A 16 5.21 -9.71 7.54
CA SER A 16 5.23 -11.12 7.91
C SER A 16 3.91 -11.83 7.63
N LEU A 17 2.88 -11.08 7.23
CA LEU A 17 1.57 -11.67 7.00
C LEU A 17 1.45 -12.15 5.57
N ARG A 18 0.52 -13.08 5.36
CA ARG A 18 0.20 -13.55 4.03
C ARG A 18 -0.97 -12.77 3.50
N PHE A 19 -0.85 -12.27 2.30
CA PHE A 19 -1.91 -11.53 1.63
C PHE A 19 -2.44 -12.33 0.46
N LYS A 20 -3.74 -12.25 0.24
CA LYS A 20 -4.34 -12.85 -0.95
C LYS A 20 -3.93 -12.11 -2.20
N SER A 21 -3.84 -10.79 -2.09
CA SER A 21 -3.43 -9.97 -3.22
C SER A 21 -1.93 -10.12 -3.42
N ARG A 22 -1.50 -9.93 -4.67
CA ARG A 22 -0.09 -9.94 -4.98
C ARG A 22 0.50 -8.60 -4.60
N ILE A 23 1.26 -8.58 -3.53
CA ILE A 23 1.77 -7.34 -2.96
C ILE A 23 3.03 -6.90 -3.70
N SER A 24 3.06 -5.62 -4.09
CA SER A 24 4.23 -5.03 -4.74
C SER A 24 5.19 -4.41 -3.75
N GLY A 25 4.68 -3.95 -2.62
CA GLY A 25 5.51 -3.31 -1.62
C GLY A 25 4.65 -2.72 -0.53
N PHE A 26 5.29 -2.06 0.41
CA PHE A 26 4.61 -1.46 1.55
C PHE A 26 4.91 0.03 1.56
N LEU A 27 3.87 0.85 1.69
CA LEU A 27 4.01 2.30 1.73
C LEU A 27 3.81 2.79 3.16
N TRP A 28 4.79 3.48 3.68
CA TRP A 28 4.77 4.03 5.02
C TRP A 28 4.33 5.47 4.96
N ARG A 29 3.28 5.78 5.74
CA ARG A 29 2.76 7.13 5.85
C ARG A 29 2.35 7.73 4.51
N ALA A 30 1.70 6.91 3.70
CA ALA A 30 1.24 7.37 2.41
C ALA A 30 0.23 8.51 2.57
N PHE A 31 0.26 9.43 1.63
CA PHE A 31 -0.69 10.54 1.63
C PHE A 31 -1.13 10.81 0.20
N PRO A 32 -2.32 11.39 0.05
CA PRO A 32 -2.85 11.66 -1.29
C PRO A 32 -2.00 12.69 -2.02
N HIS A 33 -1.84 12.46 -3.32
CA HIS A 33 -1.15 13.39 -4.20
C HIS A 33 -1.87 13.34 -5.53
N GLY A 34 -2.88 14.20 -5.68
CA GLY A 34 -3.76 14.11 -6.84
C GLY A 34 -4.49 12.78 -6.85
N ALA A 35 -4.47 12.10 -7.96
CA ALA A 35 -5.08 10.78 -8.09
C ALA A 35 -4.16 9.66 -7.58
N CYS A 36 -2.99 10.01 -7.09
CA CYS A 36 -1.95 9.06 -6.70
C CYS A 36 -1.73 9.11 -5.21
N LEU A 37 -0.85 8.24 -4.72
CA LEU A 37 -0.35 8.29 -3.36
C LEU A 37 1.14 8.53 -3.40
N ALA A 38 1.65 9.26 -2.41
CA ALA A 38 3.08 9.39 -2.18
C ALA A 38 3.37 8.84 -0.81
N GLY A 39 4.55 8.26 -0.64
CA GLY A 39 4.94 7.71 0.64
C GLY A 39 6.29 7.03 0.54
N GLU A 40 6.77 6.55 1.68
CA GLU A 40 8.05 5.87 1.72
C GLU A 40 7.84 4.40 1.43
N ILE A 41 8.59 3.88 0.45
CA ILE A 41 8.45 2.50 0.02
C ILE A 41 9.41 1.59 0.77
N TYR A 42 8.91 0.44 1.18
CA TYR A 42 9.71 -0.60 1.79
C TYR A 42 9.37 -1.92 1.14
N ARG A 43 10.34 -2.81 1.06
CA ARG A 43 10.13 -4.17 0.53
C ARG A 43 9.55 -4.12 -0.87
N ASP A 44 10.13 -3.27 -1.73
CA ASP A 44 9.67 -3.17 -3.11
C ASP A 44 10.08 -4.43 -3.87
N LEU A 45 9.10 -5.25 -4.20
CA LEU A 45 9.36 -6.51 -4.87
C LEU A 45 9.72 -6.34 -6.33
N SER A 46 9.50 -5.14 -6.88
CA SER A 46 9.93 -4.85 -8.25
C SER A 46 11.40 -4.48 -8.31
N HIS A 47 12.00 -4.21 -7.15
CA HIS A 47 13.42 -3.84 -7.05
C HIS A 47 13.76 -2.56 -7.80
N ARG A 48 12.79 -1.66 -7.94
CA ARG A 48 13.03 -0.38 -8.59
C ARG A 48 13.48 0.68 -7.62
N PHE A 49 13.16 0.51 -6.34
CA PHE A 49 13.38 1.55 -5.33
C PHE A 49 14.16 0.98 -4.17
N LEU A 50 14.89 1.85 -3.50
CA LEU A 50 15.60 1.48 -2.28
C LEU A 50 14.65 1.60 -1.09
N GLU A 51 14.96 0.85 -0.04
CA GLU A 51 14.17 0.92 1.18
C GLU A 51 14.10 2.35 1.68
N GLY A 52 12.88 2.81 1.92
CA GLY A 52 12.67 4.14 2.47
C GLY A 52 12.61 5.26 1.45
N ASP A 53 12.80 4.95 0.17
CA ASP A 53 12.66 5.99 -0.84
C ASP A 53 11.27 6.59 -0.82
N LEU A 54 11.19 7.89 -1.03
CA LEU A 54 9.90 8.55 -1.20
C LEU A 54 9.48 8.40 -2.64
N ILE A 55 8.34 7.77 -2.87
CA ILE A 55 7.85 7.52 -4.22
C ILE A 55 6.45 8.08 -4.40
N GLN A 56 6.05 8.19 -5.64
CA GLN A 56 4.68 8.49 -6.01
C GLN A 56 4.17 7.34 -6.86
N THR A 57 3.00 6.82 -6.51
CA THR A 57 2.42 5.71 -7.26
C THR A 57 1.77 6.21 -8.53
N SER A 58 1.37 5.30 -9.41
CA SER A 58 0.45 5.68 -10.47
C SER A 58 -0.94 5.88 -9.85
N ALA A 59 -1.92 6.24 -10.67
CA ALA A 59 -3.25 6.57 -10.16
C ALA A 59 -3.84 5.41 -9.38
N ILE A 60 -4.50 5.73 -8.28
CA ILE A 60 -5.15 4.72 -7.45
C ILE A 60 -6.47 4.37 -8.09
N MET A 61 -6.66 3.09 -8.36
CA MET A 61 -7.85 2.61 -9.03
C MET A 61 -8.82 1.93 -8.08
N GLN A 62 -8.33 1.41 -6.97
CA GLN A 62 -9.15 0.62 -6.06
C GLN A 62 -8.47 0.54 -4.72
N LEU A 63 -9.26 0.55 -3.66
CA LEU A 63 -8.78 0.23 -2.32
C LEU A 63 -9.46 -1.05 -1.85
N THR A 64 -8.70 -1.91 -1.23
CA THR A 64 -9.24 -3.10 -0.56
C THR A 64 -8.64 -3.17 0.83
N ARG A 65 -9.03 -4.18 1.58
CA ARG A 65 -8.52 -4.32 2.95
C ARG A 65 -8.23 -5.78 3.23
N GLU A 66 -7.06 -6.05 3.78
CA GLU A 66 -6.69 -7.37 4.26
C GLU A 66 -5.96 -7.20 5.57
N HIS A 67 -6.23 -8.06 6.55
CA HIS A 67 -5.59 -7.99 7.87
C HIS A 67 -5.69 -6.61 8.48
N GLU A 68 -6.79 -5.90 8.19
CA GLU A 68 -7.02 -4.55 8.69
C GLU A 68 -6.11 -3.49 8.09
N TYR A 69 -5.33 -3.82 7.07
CA TYR A 69 -4.55 -2.83 6.33
C TYR A 69 -5.26 -2.48 5.04
N LEU A 70 -5.16 -1.20 4.67
CA LEU A 70 -5.63 -0.79 3.35
C LEU A 70 -4.62 -1.21 2.31
N LEU A 71 -5.11 -1.68 1.20
CA LEU A 71 -4.30 -2.02 0.04
C LEU A 71 -4.71 -1.11 -1.10
N ALA A 72 -3.73 -0.46 -1.71
CA ALA A 72 -3.98 0.46 -2.81
C ALA A 72 -3.56 -0.21 -4.12
N HIS A 73 -4.52 -0.37 -5.01
CA HIS A 73 -4.30 -0.97 -6.32
C HIS A 73 -4.18 0.14 -7.35
N THR A 74 -3.11 0.12 -8.12
CA THR A 74 -2.78 1.24 -8.99
C THR A 74 -3.06 0.92 -10.45
N PHE A 75 -3.08 1.98 -11.25
CA PHE A 75 -3.35 1.85 -12.68
C PHE A 75 -2.35 0.95 -13.38
N THR A 76 -1.09 0.97 -12.96
CA THR A 76 -0.07 0.13 -13.57
C THR A 76 -0.05 -1.30 -13.04
N GLY A 77 -0.98 -1.63 -12.16
CA GLY A 77 -1.09 -3.01 -11.68
C GLY A 77 -0.33 -3.31 -10.41
N SER A 78 0.21 -2.31 -9.75
CA SER A 78 0.86 -2.52 -8.47
C SER A 78 -0.16 -2.55 -7.34
N CYS A 79 0.21 -3.20 -6.25
CA CYS A 79 -0.63 -3.25 -5.05
C CYS A 79 0.24 -2.98 -3.84
N TYR A 80 -0.03 -1.89 -3.14
CA TYR A 80 0.76 -1.49 -1.99
C TYR A 80 -0.05 -1.62 -0.71
N VAL A 81 0.56 -2.20 0.31
CA VAL A 81 -0.03 -2.22 1.64
C VAL A 81 0.29 -0.90 2.32
N LEU A 82 -0.72 -0.22 2.83
CA LEU A 82 -0.54 1.09 3.44
C LEU A 82 -0.39 0.93 4.94
N ILE A 83 0.73 1.40 5.48
CA ILE A 83 1.04 1.33 6.90
C ILE A 83 1.01 2.74 7.46
N GLN A 84 0.13 2.96 8.42
CA GLN A 84 -0.07 4.28 9.03
C GLN A 84 -0.27 5.37 7.98
N PRO A 85 -1.22 5.19 7.06
CA PRO A 85 -1.47 6.22 6.07
C PRO A 85 -2.02 7.48 6.72
N ALA A 86 -1.88 8.61 6.03
CA ALA A 86 -2.46 9.85 6.48
C ALA A 86 -3.97 9.70 6.60
N GLY A 87 -4.56 10.44 7.55
CA GLY A 87 -5.98 10.28 7.81
C GLY A 87 -6.87 10.64 6.64
N ASN A 88 -6.37 11.48 5.71
CA ASN A 88 -7.20 11.87 4.58
C ASN A 88 -7.14 10.91 3.40
N VAL A 89 -6.41 9.80 3.53
CA VAL A 89 -6.38 8.82 2.44
C VAL A 89 -7.77 8.26 2.19
N GLU A 90 -8.46 7.86 3.27
CA GLU A 90 -9.79 7.31 3.09
C GLU A 90 -10.78 8.36 2.65
N GLN A 91 -10.59 9.62 3.04
CA GLN A 91 -11.47 10.68 2.58
C GLN A 91 -11.34 10.88 1.08
N ASN A 92 -10.12 10.84 0.57
CA ASN A 92 -9.88 11.12 -0.84
C ASN A 92 -10.16 9.94 -1.74
N PHE A 93 -9.93 8.73 -1.25
CA PHE A 93 -10.03 7.55 -2.10
C PHE A 93 -11.08 6.56 -1.63
N GLY A 94 -11.87 6.93 -0.62
CA GLY A 94 -12.86 6.00 -0.07
C GLY A 94 -13.89 5.55 -1.09
N HIS A 95 -14.18 6.39 -2.08
CA HIS A 95 -15.13 6.01 -3.13
C HIS A 95 -14.61 4.86 -3.98
N LEU A 96 -13.31 4.57 -3.91
CA LEU A 96 -12.72 3.46 -4.64
C LEU A 96 -12.65 2.19 -3.81
N TYR A 97 -13.11 2.25 -2.57
CA TYR A 97 -13.02 1.10 -1.68
C TYR A 97 -13.99 0.03 -2.12
N THR A 98 -13.48 -1.17 -2.26
CA THR A 98 -14.28 -2.30 -2.65
C THR A 98 -14.17 -3.35 -1.56
N HIS A 99 -15.32 -3.76 -1.02
CA HIS A 99 -15.34 -4.86 -0.07
C HIS A 99 -14.96 -6.12 -0.81
N GLU A 100 -14.12 -6.90 -0.18
CA GLU A 100 -13.81 -8.17 -0.75
C GLU A 100 -15.01 -9.08 -0.57
N VAL A 101 -15.53 -9.55 -1.68
CA VAL A 101 -16.69 -10.42 -1.65
C VAL A 101 -16.24 -11.83 -1.97
N PRO A 102 -16.47 -12.79 -1.07
CA PRO A 102 -16.12 -14.17 -1.38
C PRO A 102 -16.79 -14.60 -2.66
N GLN A 103 -16.10 -15.38 -3.44
CA GLN A 103 -16.54 -15.70 -4.78
C GLN A 103 -17.90 -16.35 -4.84
N GLY A 104 -18.30 -17.05 -3.85
CA GLY A 104 -19.59 -17.70 -3.89
C GLY A 104 -20.76 -16.83 -3.58
N LEU A 105 -20.55 -15.57 -3.31
CA LEU A 105 -21.62 -14.70 -2.84
C LEU A 105 -22.13 -13.73 -3.87
N GLU A 106 -21.49 -13.64 -4.99
CA GLU A 106 -21.91 -12.64 -5.94
C GLU A 106 -23.21 -12.92 -6.57
N GLU A 107 -23.58 -14.14 -6.58
CA GLU A 107 -24.79 -14.37 -7.24
C GLU A 107 -25.99 -14.13 -6.48
#